data_f697e27349af7273eb7457721271a7be
#
_entry.id   f697e27349af7273eb7457721271a7be
#
_cell.length_a   1.000
_cell.length_b   1.000
_cell.length_c   1.000
_cell.angle_alpha   90.00
_cell.angle_beta   90.00
_cell.angle_gamma   90.00
#
_symmetry.space_group_name_H-M   'P 1'
#
loop_
_entity.id
_entity.type
_entity.pdbx_description
1 polymer ?
#
loop_
_entity_poly.entity_id
_entity_poly.type
_entity_poly.pdbx_seq_one_letter_code
_entity_poly.pdbx_strand_id
1 'polypeptide(L)'
;MTVYAVNPQTLQAQVNAALGEFVQSSVVKWGELTLVVKAADYHQVAGILRDHPTCQFEQLIDLCGVDYSTYKDEPQLGRRFCVVLHLLSVRLNQRIRLKVFAVDDDAPMIRSVCDIWSAANWFEREAFDLFGIVFEGHDDLRRILTDYGFIGHPFRKDFPLSGHVEMRYDAEQGRVVYQPVTIEPREITPRIIREENYGGLPQAQ
;
A
#
# COMPACT_ATOMS: atom_id res chain seq x y z
N MET A 1 33.37 11.26 2.85
CA MET A 1 32.50 11.40 4.03
C MET A 1 31.33 10.48 3.80
N THR A 2 31.13 9.50 4.68
CA THR A 2 29.93 8.65 4.66
C THR A 2 28.77 9.53 5.07
N VAL A 3 27.87 9.81 4.13
CA VAL A 3 26.63 10.53 4.45
C VAL A 3 25.73 9.55 5.20
N TYR A 4 25.67 9.69 6.52
CA TYR A 4 24.70 8.91 7.31
C TYR A 4 23.28 9.36 6.96
N ALA A 5 22.33 8.43 7.03
CA ALA A 5 20.91 8.76 6.87
C ALA A 5 20.52 9.91 7.83
N VAL A 6 19.68 10.80 7.36
CA VAL A 6 19.17 11.91 8.18
C VAL A 6 18.39 11.36 9.39
N ASN A 7 18.56 11.98 10.55
CA ASN A 7 17.80 11.61 11.74
C ASN A 7 16.29 11.74 11.45
N PRO A 8 15.47 10.71 11.75
CA PRO A 8 14.05 10.71 11.42
C PRO A 8 13.24 11.88 11.99
N GLN A 9 13.61 12.39 13.17
CA GLN A 9 12.95 13.54 13.78
C GLN A 9 13.29 14.85 13.03
N THR A 10 14.55 14.98 12.58
CA THR A 10 14.95 16.10 11.74
C THR A 10 14.22 16.05 10.39
N LEU A 11 14.15 14.88 9.78
CA LEU A 11 13.40 14.65 8.55
C LEU A 11 11.92 14.99 8.73
N GLN A 12 11.32 14.57 9.83
CA GLN A 12 9.92 14.88 10.17
C GLN A 12 9.68 16.41 10.21
N ALA A 13 10.57 17.15 10.89
CA ALA A 13 10.46 18.61 10.96
C ALA A 13 10.59 19.27 9.58
N GLN A 14 11.53 18.82 8.75
CA GLN A 14 11.74 19.33 7.40
C GLN A 14 10.54 19.07 6.49
N VAL A 15 10.01 17.84 6.51
CA VAL A 15 8.87 17.44 5.67
C VAL A 15 7.60 18.14 6.13
N ASN A 16 7.36 18.25 7.44
CA ASN A 16 6.22 19.01 7.96
C ASN A 16 6.30 20.50 7.60
N ALA A 17 7.49 21.09 7.59
CA ALA A 17 7.68 22.49 7.15
C ALA A 17 7.40 22.66 5.65
N ALA A 18 7.77 21.67 4.83
CA ALA A 18 7.56 21.71 3.37
C ALA A 18 6.09 21.50 2.98
N LEU A 19 5.37 20.64 3.70
CA LEU A 19 3.99 20.23 3.39
C LEU A 19 2.94 21.07 4.13
N GLY A 20 3.26 21.62 5.30
CA GLY A 20 2.34 22.45 6.09
C GLY A 20 1.04 21.74 6.44
N GLU A 21 -0.09 22.32 6.07
CA GLU A 21 -1.44 21.84 6.39
C GLU A 21 -1.88 20.57 5.65
N PHE A 22 -1.15 20.12 4.64
CA PHE A 22 -1.47 18.89 3.91
C PHE A 22 -1.22 17.62 4.74
N VAL A 23 -0.42 17.71 5.81
CA VAL A 23 -0.11 16.57 6.68
C VAL A 23 -1.23 16.35 7.69
N GLN A 24 -1.93 15.21 7.57
CA GLN A 24 -2.91 14.80 8.58
C GLN A 24 -2.25 14.20 9.81
N SER A 25 -1.21 13.40 9.59
CA SER A 25 -0.45 12.75 10.66
C SER A 25 0.99 12.54 10.21
N SER A 26 1.92 12.72 11.13
CA SER A 26 3.35 12.54 10.93
C SER A 26 3.93 11.84 12.16
N VAL A 27 4.36 10.59 11.99
CA VAL A 27 4.81 9.74 13.11
C VAL A 27 6.15 9.10 12.78
N VAL A 28 7.09 9.22 13.71
CA VAL A 28 8.35 8.46 13.68
C VAL A 28 8.21 7.24 14.59
N LYS A 29 8.28 6.05 14.01
CA LYS A 29 8.23 4.76 14.73
C LYS A 29 9.26 3.82 14.14
N TRP A 30 10.00 3.13 14.99
CA TRP A 30 11.05 2.17 14.56
C TRP A 30 12.14 2.78 13.65
N GLY A 31 12.43 4.06 13.82
CA GLY A 31 13.42 4.78 13.00
C GLY A 31 12.92 5.19 11.60
N GLU A 32 11.64 5.02 11.31
CA GLU A 32 11.03 5.38 10.03
C GLU A 32 9.98 6.47 10.20
N LEU A 33 9.98 7.44 9.30
CA LEU A 33 8.95 8.48 9.20
C LEU A 33 7.79 7.98 8.35
N THR A 34 6.59 8.00 8.95
CA THR A 34 5.33 7.72 8.25
C THR A 34 4.47 8.98 8.23
N LEU A 35 4.01 9.37 7.06
CA LEU A 35 3.07 10.47 6.83
C LEU A 35 1.71 9.93 6.42
N VAL A 36 0.65 10.60 6.85
CA VAL A 36 -0.71 10.37 6.34
C VAL A 36 -1.20 11.68 5.74
N VAL A 37 -1.72 11.61 4.51
CA VAL A 37 -2.29 12.76 3.79
C VAL A 37 -3.69 12.41 3.26
N LYS A 38 -4.49 13.43 2.96
CA LYS A 38 -5.82 13.25 2.35
C LYS A 38 -5.68 12.82 0.89
N ALA A 39 -6.62 12.00 0.44
CA ALA A 39 -6.67 11.58 -0.97
C ALA A 39 -6.80 12.78 -1.93
N ALA A 40 -7.53 13.81 -1.53
CA ALA A 40 -7.70 15.03 -2.34
C ALA A 40 -6.39 15.80 -2.57
N ASP A 41 -5.49 15.78 -1.58
CA ASP A 41 -4.24 16.55 -1.60
C ASP A 41 -3.05 15.69 -2.08
N TYR A 42 -3.26 14.38 -2.22
CA TYR A 42 -2.19 13.40 -2.44
C TYR A 42 -1.28 13.72 -3.64
N HIS A 43 -1.86 14.01 -4.79
CA HIS A 43 -1.09 14.30 -6.00
C HIS A 43 -0.23 15.57 -5.86
N GLN A 44 -0.78 16.62 -5.24
CA GLN A 44 -0.03 17.84 -4.97
C GLN A 44 1.10 17.59 -3.97
N VAL A 45 0.83 16.84 -2.90
CA VAL A 45 1.83 16.44 -1.89
C VAL A 45 2.95 15.63 -2.54
N ALA A 46 2.62 14.69 -3.42
CA ALA A 46 3.59 13.88 -4.16
C ALA A 46 4.54 14.76 -5.00
N GLY A 47 4.00 15.77 -5.70
CA GLY A 47 4.79 16.75 -6.44
C GLY A 47 5.73 17.54 -5.53
N ILE A 48 5.24 18.03 -4.39
CA ILE A 48 6.07 18.76 -3.42
C ILE A 48 7.18 17.86 -2.86
N LEU A 49 6.87 16.61 -2.49
CA LEU A 49 7.85 15.65 -1.98
C LEU A 49 8.96 15.37 -2.99
N ARG A 50 8.63 15.28 -4.29
CA ARG A 50 9.64 15.09 -5.34
C ARG A 50 10.52 16.33 -5.53
N ASP A 51 9.94 17.53 -5.59
CA ASP A 51 10.60 18.72 -6.13
C ASP A 51 11.16 19.66 -5.05
N HIS A 52 10.61 19.64 -3.83
CA HIS A 52 11.04 20.55 -2.77
C HIS A 52 12.51 20.32 -2.37
N PRO A 53 13.35 21.37 -2.24
CA PRO A 53 14.79 21.23 -2.00
C PRO A 53 15.20 20.45 -0.76
N THR A 54 14.37 20.41 0.28
CA THR A 54 14.63 19.64 1.53
C THR A 54 14.10 18.23 1.48
N CYS A 55 13.30 17.89 0.47
CA CYS A 55 12.67 16.57 0.30
C CYS A 55 13.36 15.76 -0.79
N GLN A 56 13.28 16.20 -2.04
CA GLN A 56 13.93 15.62 -3.22
C GLN A 56 13.76 14.09 -3.31
N PHE A 57 12.52 13.59 -3.08
CA PHE A 57 12.21 12.17 -3.21
C PHE A 57 12.03 11.80 -4.67
N GLU A 58 13.15 11.71 -5.37
CA GLU A 58 13.20 11.43 -6.81
C GLU A 58 12.82 10.00 -7.16
N GLN A 59 12.88 9.08 -6.21
CA GLN A 59 12.59 7.67 -6.48
C GLN A 59 11.39 7.16 -5.68
N LEU A 60 10.40 6.65 -6.40
CA LEU A 60 9.37 5.76 -5.85
C LEU A 60 9.97 4.35 -5.79
N ILE A 61 10.20 3.84 -4.56
CA ILE A 61 10.75 2.50 -4.35
C ILE A 61 9.65 1.46 -4.54
N ASP A 62 8.49 1.73 -3.94
CA ASP A 62 7.35 0.82 -3.91
C ASP A 62 6.05 1.59 -3.70
N LEU A 63 4.95 1.06 -4.26
CA LEU A 63 3.59 1.47 -3.97
C LEU A 63 2.73 0.22 -3.88
N CYS A 64 2.06 0.02 -2.75
CA CYS A 64 1.18 -1.12 -2.56
C CYS A 64 -0.18 -0.73 -1.98
N GLY A 65 -1.21 -1.51 -2.31
CA GLY A 65 -2.50 -1.45 -1.65
C GLY A 65 -2.48 -2.17 -0.30
N VAL A 66 -3.33 -1.74 0.63
CA VAL A 66 -3.55 -2.40 1.93
C VAL A 66 -5.03 -2.40 2.25
N ASP A 67 -5.57 -3.56 2.64
CA ASP A 67 -6.93 -3.70 3.19
C ASP A 67 -6.85 -3.78 4.73
N TYR A 68 -7.39 -2.78 5.41
CA TYR A 68 -7.40 -2.67 6.86
C TYR A 68 -8.66 -3.24 7.52
N SER A 69 -9.59 -3.85 6.79
CA SER A 69 -10.89 -4.31 7.31
C SER A 69 -10.79 -5.22 8.54
N THR A 70 -9.70 -6.00 8.67
CA THR A 70 -9.48 -6.92 9.80
C THR A 70 -8.41 -6.45 10.76
N TYR A 71 -7.82 -5.27 10.53
CA TYR A 71 -6.75 -4.73 11.38
C TYR A 71 -7.33 -4.06 12.63
N LYS A 72 -6.88 -4.48 13.81
CA LYS A 72 -7.46 -4.06 15.10
C LYS A 72 -6.58 -3.12 15.93
N ASP A 73 -5.29 -3.03 15.60
CA ASP A 73 -4.30 -2.41 16.49
C ASP A 73 -4.19 -0.88 16.38
N GLU A 74 -4.73 -0.29 15.31
CA GLU A 74 -4.76 1.16 15.14
C GLU A 74 -6.11 1.60 14.58
N PRO A 75 -6.74 2.66 15.13
CA PRO A 75 -7.94 3.22 14.52
C PRO A 75 -7.56 3.88 13.18
N GLN A 76 -7.86 3.21 12.09
CA GLN A 76 -7.52 3.64 10.72
C GLN A 76 -8.51 4.69 10.18
N LEU A 77 -8.87 5.69 10.99
CA LEU A 77 -9.81 6.74 10.61
C LEU A 77 -11.16 6.20 10.07
N GLY A 78 -11.48 4.93 10.38
CA GLY A 78 -12.67 4.25 9.88
C GLY A 78 -12.64 3.92 8.39
N ARG A 79 -11.47 3.92 7.74
CA ARG A 79 -11.31 3.65 6.30
C ARG A 79 -10.65 2.31 6.05
N ARG A 80 -11.12 1.61 5.03
CA ARG A 80 -10.70 0.26 4.70
C ARG A 80 -9.45 0.22 3.83
N PHE A 81 -9.47 0.93 2.69
CA PHE A 81 -8.39 0.84 1.70
C PHE A 81 -7.40 1.97 1.81
N CYS A 82 -6.12 1.60 1.78
CA CYS A 82 -4.99 2.52 1.83
C CYS A 82 -3.99 2.18 0.73
N VAL A 83 -3.41 3.21 0.13
CA VAL A 83 -2.21 3.09 -0.69
C VAL A 83 -1.02 3.56 0.13
N VAL A 84 0.03 2.75 0.15
CA VAL A 84 1.27 3.01 0.89
C VAL A 84 2.41 3.14 -0.10
N LEU A 85 3.09 4.29 -0.07
CA LEU A 85 4.27 4.55 -0.89
C LEU A 85 5.52 4.57 -0.03
N HIS A 86 6.59 4.02 -0.57
CA HIS A 86 7.94 4.16 -0.03
C HIS A 86 8.77 5.01 -0.98
N LEU A 87 9.22 6.16 -0.50
CA LEU A 87 9.96 7.15 -1.29
C LEU A 87 11.41 7.25 -0.80
N LEU A 88 12.32 7.41 -1.74
CA LEU A 88 13.75 7.57 -1.49
C LEU A 88 14.27 8.84 -2.15
N SER A 89 14.97 9.64 -1.38
CA SER A 89 15.90 10.63 -1.90
C SER A 89 17.32 10.05 -1.90
N VAL A 90 17.83 9.77 -3.08
CA VAL A 90 19.21 9.29 -3.26
C VAL A 90 20.20 10.40 -2.91
N ARG A 91 19.87 11.63 -3.32
CA ARG A 91 20.71 12.79 -3.10
C ARG A 91 20.88 13.14 -1.63
N LEU A 92 19.79 13.11 -0.85
CA LEU A 92 19.78 13.48 0.56
C LEU A 92 19.92 12.28 1.50
N ASN A 93 19.96 11.05 0.95
CA ASN A 93 20.00 9.78 1.69
C ASN A 93 18.93 9.69 2.77
N GLN A 94 17.67 9.91 2.38
CA GLN A 94 16.53 9.89 3.28
C GLN A 94 15.37 9.10 2.68
N ARG A 95 14.55 8.51 3.55
CA ARG A 95 13.38 7.70 3.16
C ARG A 95 12.17 8.08 3.98
N ILE A 96 10.99 8.01 3.35
CA ILE A 96 9.70 8.16 4.02
C ILE A 96 8.72 7.12 3.55
N ARG A 97 7.72 6.87 4.40
CA ARG A 97 6.50 6.15 4.05
C ARG A 97 5.35 7.16 3.98
N LEU A 98 4.63 7.17 2.87
CA LEU A 98 3.43 7.97 2.68
C LEU A 98 2.22 7.05 2.64
N LYS A 99 1.19 7.35 3.44
CA LYS A 99 -0.09 6.63 3.46
C LYS A 99 -1.22 7.54 2.99
N VAL A 100 -2.06 7.02 2.10
CA VAL A 100 -3.23 7.69 1.57
C VAL A 100 -4.43 6.75 1.65
N PHE A 101 -5.47 7.14 2.37
CA PHE A 101 -6.68 6.35 2.49
C PHE A 101 -7.70 6.76 1.44
N ALA A 102 -8.29 5.77 0.74
CA ALA A 102 -9.41 6.01 -0.15
C ALA A 102 -10.61 6.55 0.64
N VAL A 103 -11.40 7.40 0.02
CA VAL A 103 -12.55 8.04 0.68
C VAL A 103 -13.75 7.10 0.76
N ASP A 104 -13.92 6.26 -0.26
CA ASP A 104 -15.02 5.33 -0.42
C ASP A 104 -14.49 3.90 -0.31
N ASP A 105 -15.14 3.06 0.50
CA ASP A 105 -14.76 1.67 0.68
C ASP A 105 -15.43 0.74 -0.36
N ASP A 106 -16.56 1.14 -0.95
CA ASP A 106 -17.24 0.38 -1.99
C ASP A 106 -16.56 0.58 -3.37
N ALA A 107 -16.17 1.83 -3.65
CA ALA A 107 -15.47 2.22 -4.87
C ALA A 107 -14.17 2.98 -4.53
N PRO A 108 -13.14 2.30 -4.00
CA PRO A 108 -11.93 2.97 -3.57
C PRO A 108 -11.19 3.61 -4.75
N MET A 109 -11.05 4.93 -4.70
CA MET A 109 -10.42 5.71 -5.76
C MET A 109 -9.39 6.65 -5.17
N ILE A 110 -8.22 6.73 -5.84
CA ILE A 110 -7.10 7.62 -5.51
C ILE A 110 -6.52 8.15 -6.81
N ARG A 111 -6.04 9.39 -6.84
CA ARG A 111 -5.42 9.94 -8.04
C ARG A 111 -4.09 9.25 -8.34
N SER A 112 -3.82 8.97 -9.63
CA SER A 112 -2.55 8.42 -10.09
C SER A 112 -1.39 9.41 -9.90
N VAL A 113 -0.18 8.87 -9.69
CA VAL A 113 1.08 9.63 -9.63
C VAL A 113 2.08 9.19 -10.70
N CYS A 114 1.59 8.59 -11.78
CA CYS A 114 2.42 8.16 -12.91
C CYS A 114 3.14 9.32 -13.62
N ASP A 115 2.55 10.51 -13.61
CA ASP A 115 3.14 11.74 -14.13
C ASP A 115 4.26 12.30 -13.22
N ILE A 116 4.28 11.89 -11.95
CA ILE A 116 5.31 12.28 -10.98
C ILE A 116 6.45 11.26 -10.96
N TRP A 117 6.11 9.97 -10.84
CA TRP A 117 7.06 8.86 -10.90
C TRP A 117 6.58 7.80 -11.90
N SER A 118 7.27 7.65 -13.00
CA SER A 118 6.90 6.67 -14.04
C SER A 118 6.85 5.22 -13.53
N ALA A 119 7.63 4.90 -12.48
CA ALA A 119 7.59 3.60 -11.83
C ALA A 119 6.22 3.26 -11.22
N ALA A 120 5.39 4.27 -10.88
CA ALA A 120 4.06 4.08 -10.32
C ALA A 120 3.13 3.29 -11.24
N ASN A 121 3.34 3.34 -12.57
CA ASN A 121 2.46 2.69 -13.54
C ASN A 121 2.20 1.21 -13.21
N TRP A 122 3.23 0.43 -12.97
CA TRP A 122 3.08 -1.00 -12.70
C TRP A 122 2.58 -1.28 -11.27
N PHE A 123 3.03 -0.52 -10.30
CA PHE A 123 2.58 -0.63 -8.91
C PHE A 123 1.11 -0.27 -8.74
N GLU A 124 0.63 0.78 -9.42
CA GLU A 124 -0.78 1.17 -9.40
C GLU A 124 -1.65 0.11 -10.08
N ARG A 125 -1.19 -0.49 -11.17
CA ARG A 125 -1.87 -1.63 -11.81
C ARG A 125 -1.93 -2.85 -10.89
N GLU A 126 -0.87 -3.14 -10.13
CA GLU A 126 -0.86 -4.20 -9.14
C GLU A 126 -1.86 -3.94 -8.02
N ALA A 127 -1.87 -2.73 -7.45
CA ALA A 127 -2.81 -2.35 -6.41
C ALA A 127 -4.26 -2.37 -6.91
N PHE A 128 -4.52 -1.96 -8.15
CA PHE A 128 -5.81 -2.10 -8.81
C PHE A 128 -6.20 -3.58 -8.97
N ASP A 129 -5.32 -4.41 -9.48
CA ASP A 129 -5.60 -5.82 -9.74
C ASP A 129 -5.91 -6.58 -8.45
N LEU A 130 -5.08 -6.41 -7.42
CA LEU A 130 -5.15 -7.21 -6.19
C LEU A 130 -6.17 -6.68 -5.17
N PHE A 131 -6.42 -5.37 -5.13
CA PHE A 131 -7.30 -4.73 -4.14
C PHE A 131 -8.51 -4.02 -4.74
N GLY A 132 -8.53 -3.76 -6.04
CA GLY A 132 -9.60 -3.00 -6.70
C GLY A 132 -9.56 -1.51 -6.42
N ILE A 133 -8.40 -0.96 -6.07
CA ILE A 133 -8.22 0.48 -5.92
C ILE A 133 -8.06 1.10 -7.31
N VAL A 134 -8.97 2.01 -7.67
CA VAL A 134 -8.94 2.70 -8.97
C VAL A 134 -8.00 3.90 -8.89
N PHE A 135 -7.09 4.04 -9.85
CA PHE A 135 -6.19 5.18 -9.95
C PHE A 135 -6.66 6.13 -11.04
N GLU A 136 -7.27 7.25 -10.62
CA GLU A 136 -7.78 8.27 -11.52
C GLU A 136 -6.64 8.97 -12.27
N GLY A 137 -6.74 9.04 -13.59
CA GLY A 137 -5.71 9.63 -14.46
C GLY A 137 -4.55 8.71 -14.81
N HIS A 138 -4.66 7.41 -14.50
CA HIS A 138 -3.71 6.41 -14.98
C HIS A 138 -3.98 6.09 -16.46
N ASP A 139 -2.95 6.18 -17.31
CA ASP A 139 -3.10 6.06 -18.77
C ASP A 139 -3.49 4.65 -19.25
N ASP A 140 -3.11 3.59 -18.52
CA ASP A 140 -3.31 2.19 -18.92
C ASP A 140 -3.65 1.31 -17.71
N LEU A 141 -4.74 1.64 -16.98
CA LEU A 141 -5.16 0.89 -15.81
C LEU A 141 -5.86 -0.42 -16.19
N ARG A 142 -5.11 -1.49 -16.13
CA ARG A 142 -5.57 -2.86 -16.43
C ARG A 142 -4.89 -3.86 -15.51
N ARG A 143 -5.48 -5.05 -15.38
CA ARG A 143 -4.89 -6.14 -14.58
C ARG A 143 -3.48 -6.50 -15.06
N ILE A 144 -2.63 -6.97 -14.15
CA ILE A 144 -1.22 -7.30 -14.44
C ILE A 144 -0.81 -8.68 -13.92
N LEU A 145 -1.38 -9.15 -12.82
CA LEU A 145 -1.02 -10.41 -12.16
C LEU A 145 -2.08 -11.49 -12.31
N THR A 146 -3.37 -11.11 -12.27
CA THR A 146 -4.46 -12.08 -12.42
C THR A 146 -4.82 -12.29 -13.88
N ASP A 147 -5.45 -13.45 -14.18
CA ASP A 147 -5.91 -13.78 -15.53
C ASP A 147 -6.97 -12.81 -16.05
N TYR A 148 -7.12 -12.69 -17.36
CA TYR A 148 -8.12 -11.82 -17.99
C TYR A 148 -9.56 -12.10 -17.58
N GLY A 149 -9.87 -13.35 -17.26
CA GLY A 149 -11.19 -13.79 -16.80
C GLY A 149 -11.34 -13.84 -15.28
N PHE A 150 -10.34 -13.40 -14.50
CA PHE A 150 -10.38 -13.47 -13.06
C PHE A 150 -11.44 -12.50 -12.49
N ILE A 151 -12.30 -13.02 -11.60
CA ILE A 151 -13.36 -12.26 -10.96
C ILE A 151 -13.01 -11.97 -9.51
N GLY A 152 -12.99 -10.70 -9.15
CA GLY A 152 -12.67 -10.22 -7.80
C GLY A 152 -11.25 -9.70 -7.65
N HIS A 153 -10.83 -9.50 -6.40
CA HIS A 153 -9.55 -8.92 -6.01
C HIS A 153 -8.96 -9.77 -4.89
N PRO A 154 -7.94 -10.60 -5.19
CA PRO A 154 -7.56 -11.71 -4.31
C PRO A 154 -6.88 -11.30 -3.00
N PHE A 155 -6.41 -10.05 -2.86
CA PHE A 155 -5.78 -9.56 -1.63
C PHE A 155 -6.74 -8.83 -0.69
N ARG A 156 -8.00 -8.64 -1.09
CA ARG A 156 -9.04 -8.19 -0.16
C ARG A 156 -9.23 -9.25 0.92
N LYS A 157 -9.40 -8.81 2.17
CA LYS A 157 -9.53 -9.71 3.33
C LYS A 157 -10.82 -10.52 3.34
N ASP A 158 -11.82 -10.08 2.60
CA ASP A 158 -13.08 -10.79 2.37
C ASP A 158 -13.05 -11.75 1.16
N PHE A 159 -11.94 -11.76 0.38
CA PHE A 159 -11.76 -12.73 -0.69
C PHE A 159 -11.29 -14.08 -0.10
N PRO A 160 -11.94 -15.23 -0.45
CA PRO A 160 -11.58 -16.53 0.09
C PRO A 160 -10.17 -16.96 -0.34
N LEU A 161 -9.39 -17.53 0.60
CA LEU A 161 -8.01 -17.94 0.36
C LEU A 161 -7.88 -18.95 -0.79
N SER A 162 -8.85 -19.86 -0.91
CA SER A 162 -8.90 -20.86 -1.99
C SER A 162 -9.45 -20.32 -3.32
N GLY A 163 -9.95 -19.07 -3.33
CA GLY A 163 -10.65 -18.50 -4.49
C GLY A 163 -12.07 -19.07 -4.67
N HIS A 164 -12.70 -18.72 -5.78
CA HIS A 164 -14.03 -19.21 -6.16
C HIS A 164 -13.97 -20.24 -7.27
N VAL A 165 -12.91 -20.21 -8.06
CA VAL A 165 -12.71 -21.00 -9.26
C VAL A 165 -11.28 -21.56 -9.27
N GLU A 166 -11.15 -22.82 -9.68
CA GLU A 166 -9.86 -23.45 -9.92
C GLU A 166 -9.72 -23.84 -11.40
N MET A 167 -8.48 -23.96 -11.85
CA MET A 167 -8.15 -24.45 -13.19
C MET A 167 -7.74 -25.92 -13.11
N ARG A 168 -8.30 -26.74 -13.99
CA ARG A 168 -7.95 -28.15 -14.15
C ARG A 168 -7.70 -28.49 -15.59
N TYR A 169 -6.70 -29.31 -15.85
CA TYR A 169 -6.52 -29.87 -17.17
C TYR A 169 -7.54 -30.99 -17.43
N ASP A 170 -8.33 -30.86 -18.47
CA ASP A 170 -9.27 -31.88 -18.95
C ASP A 170 -8.60 -32.66 -20.09
N ALA A 171 -8.29 -33.94 -19.81
CA ALA A 171 -7.60 -34.81 -20.77
C ALA A 171 -8.49 -35.23 -21.95
N GLU A 172 -9.81 -35.26 -21.78
CA GLU A 172 -10.75 -35.61 -22.84
C GLU A 172 -10.89 -34.47 -23.86
N GLN A 173 -10.94 -33.22 -23.32
CA GLN A 173 -11.02 -32.01 -24.15
C GLN A 173 -9.64 -31.51 -24.60
N GLY A 174 -8.55 -32.03 -24.07
CA GLY A 174 -7.18 -31.62 -24.34
C GLY A 174 -6.87 -30.16 -23.99
N ARG A 175 -7.58 -29.58 -23.00
CA ARG A 175 -7.45 -28.15 -22.61
C ARG A 175 -7.64 -27.93 -21.11
N VAL A 176 -7.22 -26.74 -20.65
CA VAL A 176 -7.53 -26.26 -19.30
C VAL A 176 -8.97 -25.77 -19.25
N VAL A 177 -9.71 -26.23 -18.24
CA VAL A 177 -11.09 -25.81 -17.95
C VAL A 177 -11.17 -25.18 -16.57
N TYR A 178 -12.09 -24.22 -16.43
CA TYR A 178 -12.42 -23.62 -15.14
C TYR A 178 -13.58 -24.37 -14.50
N GLN A 179 -13.45 -24.65 -13.21
CA GLN A 179 -14.50 -25.29 -12.42
C GLN A 179 -14.60 -24.61 -11.05
N PRO A 180 -15.73 -24.74 -10.32
CA PRO A 180 -15.83 -24.31 -8.94
C PRO A 180 -14.72 -24.94 -8.09
N VAL A 181 -14.16 -24.17 -7.15
CA VAL A 181 -13.08 -24.66 -6.29
C VAL A 181 -13.55 -25.85 -5.45
N THR A 182 -12.74 -26.92 -5.44
CA THR A 182 -12.98 -28.14 -4.65
C THR A 182 -12.01 -28.27 -3.47
N ILE A 183 -11.06 -27.33 -3.34
CA ILE A 183 -10.04 -27.33 -2.28
C ILE A 183 -10.68 -26.94 -0.96
N GLU A 184 -10.65 -27.84 0.02
CA GLU A 184 -11.06 -27.53 1.39
C GLU A 184 -9.94 -26.77 2.11
N PRO A 185 -10.23 -25.57 2.70
CA PRO A 185 -9.25 -24.84 3.49
C PRO A 185 -8.78 -25.68 4.68
N ARG A 186 -7.46 -25.88 4.81
CA ARG A 186 -6.87 -26.55 5.96
C ARG A 186 -6.26 -25.52 6.89
N GLU A 187 -6.83 -25.35 8.07
CA GLU A 187 -6.14 -24.69 9.19
C GLU A 187 -5.20 -25.71 9.84
N ILE A 188 -3.93 -25.71 9.45
CA ILE A 188 -2.91 -26.63 9.97
C ILE A 188 -2.37 -26.15 11.31
N THR A 189 -2.42 -24.85 11.59
CA THR A 189 -1.92 -24.24 12.81
C THR A 189 -3.05 -23.53 13.56
N PRO A 190 -3.29 -23.89 14.84
CA PRO A 190 -4.21 -23.10 15.66
C PRO A 190 -3.70 -21.67 15.71
N ARG A 191 -4.57 -20.69 15.44
CA ARG A 191 -4.26 -19.27 15.57
C ARG A 191 -3.99 -18.97 17.04
N ILE A 192 -2.73 -18.93 17.42
CA ILE A 192 -2.34 -18.49 18.76
C ILE A 192 -2.52 -16.99 18.78
N ILE A 193 -3.51 -16.50 19.51
CA ILE A 193 -3.60 -15.08 19.88
C ILE A 193 -2.51 -14.86 20.92
N ARG A 194 -1.44 -14.20 20.53
CA ARG A 194 -0.41 -13.78 21.49
C ARG A 194 -0.98 -12.65 22.31
N GLU A 195 -1.08 -12.88 23.61
CA GLU A 195 -1.42 -11.82 24.56
C GLU A 195 -0.29 -10.78 24.61
N GLU A 196 -0.64 -9.55 24.96
CA GLU A 196 0.28 -8.46 25.20
C GLU A 196 1.42 -8.93 26.12
N ASN A 197 2.67 -8.60 25.82
CA ASN A 197 3.91 -8.92 26.54
C ASN A 197 4.67 -10.18 26.11
N TYR A 198 4.60 -10.61 24.87
CA TYR A 198 5.53 -11.60 24.38
C TYR A 198 6.97 -11.05 24.38
N GLY A 199 7.83 -11.65 25.22
CA GLY A 199 9.27 -11.33 25.26
C GLY A 199 9.68 -10.35 26.35
N GLY A 200 8.81 -9.96 27.27
CA GLY A 200 9.20 -9.16 28.45
C GLY A 200 9.79 -7.78 28.14
N LEU A 201 9.46 -7.22 26.98
CA LEU A 201 9.85 -5.84 26.65
C LEU A 201 9.06 -4.86 27.52
N PRO A 202 9.73 -3.94 28.23
CA PRO A 202 9.02 -2.95 29.05
C PRO A 202 8.14 -2.10 28.14
N GLN A 203 6.88 -1.88 28.58
CA GLN A 203 5.99 -0.90 27.95
C GLN A 203 6.70 0.46 28.03
N ALA A 204 6.91 1.10 26.88
CA ALA A 204 7.33 2.49 26.86
C ALA A 204 6.22 3.34 27.49
N GLN A 205 6.51 3.97 28.63
CA GLN A 205 5.67 4.98 29.27
C GLN A 205 5.59 6.24 28.42
#